data_720d981ea299ed7807b9db2f843105e7
#
_entry.id   720d981ea299ed7807b9db2f843105e7
#
_cell.length_a   1.000
_cell.length_b   1.000
_cell.length_c   1.000
_cell.angle_alpha   90.00
_cell.angle_beta   90.00
_cell.angle_gamma   90.00
#
_symmetry.space_group_name_H-M   'P 1'
#
loop_
_entity.id
_entity.type
_entity.pdbx_description
1 polymer ?
#
loop_
_entity_poly.entity_id
_entity_poly.type
_entity_poly.pdbx_seq_one_letter_code
_entity_poly.pdbx_strand_id
1 'polypeptide(L)'
;DVYKRQVLAEDITMRDTAALKVFYLALALIVMGVGYLKPNISTIVGKLYAPEDPRRDSGFTIFYMGINIGSFFATLLCGWLGETYGWKYGFGAAGIGMMIGLVSFTYGHKYLMGHAEPADPEKLKKRFLGPINVEWSIYLLSLPVLGVLWFLVQHEPVVLITQNVFLIIAIVGLILYSMIHTRMDQDNKLAFVIAAIAIISGICAVVANLHPIGGIEAYADEVLYLSIALIIGFVIYGFVTHYSDEFGRTVVLMILILSTIVFWALFEQSAGSMTLYADRVVDRSVGNVTFTAAQFGSLNAGFIMLLAVPFAALWTWLAKKELEPSTPVKFGLGIFQAGLGFGALVMG
;
A
#
# COMPACT_ATOMS: atom_id res chain seq x y z
N ASP A 1 3.62 -18.64 29.32
CA ASP A 1 3.63 -18.92 27.87
C ASP A 1 4.91 -18.52 27.11
N VAL A 2 5.87 -17.96 27.83
CA VAL A 2 7.27 -17.81 27.39
C VAL A 2 7.89 -19.19 27.06
N TYR A 3 7.48 -20.23 27.76
CA TYR A 3 7.94 -21.61 27.53
C TYR A 3 7.48 -22.17 26.16
N LYS A 4 6.26 -21.90 25.74
CA LYS A 4 5.79 -22.29 24.38
C LYS A 4 6.54 -21.55 23.27
N ARG A 5 7.04 -20.33 23.53
CA ARG A 5 7.79 -19.55 22.54
C ARG A 5 9.26 -19.98 22.44
N GLN A 6 9.86 -20.46 23.52
CA GLN A 6 11.21 -21.05 23.49
C GLN A 6 11.22 -22.40 22.78
N VAL A 7 10.24 -23.24 23.05
CA VAL A 7 10.04 -24.51 22.33
C VAL A 7 9.82 -24.25 20.82
N LEU A 8 9.07 -23.19 20.47
CA LEU A 8 8.93 -22.78 19.07
C LEU A 8 10.24 -22.29 18.40
N ALA A 9 11.16 -21.74 19.17
CA ALA A 9 12.46 -21.31 18.66
C ALA A 9 13.42 -22.50 18.41
N GLU A 10 13.35 -23.54 19.24
CA GLU A 10 14.11 -24.80 19.04
C GLU A 10 13.47 -25.69 17.95
N ASP A 11 12.12 -25.68 17.82
CA ASP A 11 11.39 -26.41 16.79
C ASP A 11 11.47 -25.79 15.37
N ILE A 12 12.07 -24.62 15.21
CA ILE A 12 12.25 -23.98 13.88
C ILE A 12 13.10 -24.89 12.97
N THR A 13 13.96 -25.72 13.51
CA THR A 13 14.79 -26.67 12.74
C THR A 13 14.04 -27.92 12.27
N MET A 14 12.84 -28.21 12.83
CA MET A 14 12.01 -29.37 12.55
C MET A 14 10.72 -29.04 11.81
N ARG A 15 10.58 -27.83 11.25
CA ARG A 15 9.40 -27.48 10.46
C ARG A 15 9.30 -28.37 9.23
N ASP A 16 8.14 -28.97 9.03
CA ASP A 16 7.81 -29.70 7.82
C ASP A 16 7.99 -28.78 6.59
N THR A 17 9.09 -29.00 5.86
CA THR A 17 9.45 -28.22 4.69
C THR A 17 8.39 -28.29 3.59
N ALA A 18 7.61 -29.39 3.53
CA ALA A 18 6.53 -29.54 2.59
C ALA A 18 5.33 -28.62 2.94
N ALA A 19 4.93 -28.61 4.23
CA ALA A 19 3.87 -27.73 4.72
C ALA A 19 4.26 -26.25 4.55
N LEU A 20 5.52 -25.88 4.77
CA LEU A 20 6.01 -24.53 4.57
C LEU A 20 5.95 -24.09 3.10
N LYS A 21 6.30 -24.98 2.15
CA LYS A 21 6.17 -24.70 0.71
C LYS A 21 4.71 -24.47 0.30
N VAL A 22 3.78 -25.25 0.85
CA VAL A 22 2.35 -25.03 0.61
C VAL A 22 1.87 -23.69 1.18
N PHE A 23 2.35 -23.30 2.37
CA PHE A 23 2.05 -22.01 2.96
C PHE A 23 2.54 -20.85 2.05
N TYR A 24 3.76 -20.91 1.56
CA TYR A 24 4.28 -19.91 0.62
C TYR A 24 3.52 -19.89 -0.71
N LEU A 25 3.05 -21.04 -1.19
CA LEU A 25 2.19 -21.10 -2.37
C LEU A 25 0.85 -20.40 -2.11
N ALA A 26 0.26 -20.60 -0.94
CA ALA A 26 -0.97 -19.91 -0.56
C ALA A 26 -0.78 -18.39 -0.50
N LEU A 27 0.34 -17.91 0.06
CA LEU A 27 0.68 -16.48 0.04
C LEU A 27 0.85 -15.94 -1.39
N ALA A 28 1.55 -16.66 -2.27
CA ALA A 28 1.72 -16.27 -3.66
C ALA A 28 0.38 -16.18 -4.41
N LEU A 29 -0.53 -17.12 -4.16
CA LEU A 29 -1.89 -17.11 -4.71
C LEU A 29 -2.69 -15.89 -4.21
N ILE A 30 -2.59 -15.55 -2.93
CA ILE A 30 -3.25 -14.36 -2.36
C ILE A 30 -2.70 -13.10 -3.01
N VAL A 31 -1.37 -12.95 -3.12
CA VAL A 31 -0.73 -11.79 -3.76
C VAL A 31 -1.20 -11.63 -5.21
N MET A 32 -1.21 -12.72 -5.98
CA MET A 32 -1.67 -12.70 -7.36
C MET A 32 -3.17 -12.37 -7.45
N GLY A 33 -4.00 -12.94 -6.57
CA GLY A 33 -5.44 -12.65 -6.51
C GLY A 33 -5.73 -11.19 -6.20
N VAL A 34 -5.02 -10.59 -5.24
CA VAL A 34 -5.12 -9.16 -4.92
C VAL A 34 -4.68 -8.30 -6.11
N GLY A 35 -3.63 -8.70 -6.83
CA GLY A 35 -3.15 -8.03 -8.04
C GLY A 35 -4.21 -8.01 -9.16
N TYR A 36 -5.00 -9.07 -9.30
CA TYR A 36 -6.12 -9.09 -10.24
C TYR A 36 -7.34 -8.31 -9.76
N LEU A 37 -7.64 -8.32 -8.46
CA LEU A 37 -8.84 -7.69 -7.93
C LEU A 37 -8.72 -6.17 -7.81
N LYS A 38 -7.69 -5.67 -7.12
CA LYS A 38 -7.59 -4.25 -6.72
C LYS A 38 -7.65 -3.26 -7.89
N PRO A 39 -6.86 -3.40 -8.97
CA PRO A 39 -6.90 -2.45 -10.07
C PRO A 39 -8.23 -2.48 -10.84
N ASN A 40 -8.84 -3.65 -10.93
CA ASN A 40 -10.02 -3.85 -11.75
C ASN A 40 -11.30 -3.38 -11.05
N ILE A 41 -11.47 -3.66 -9.76
CA ILE A 41 -12.71 -3.35 -9.06
C ILE A 41 -12.97 -1.84 -8.97
N SER A 42 -11.96 -1.04 -8.68
CA SER A 42 -12.09 0.43 -8.65
C SER A 42 -12.38 1.01 -10.04
N THR A 43 -11.79 0.42 -11.09
CA THR A 43 -12.07 0.80 -12.48
C THR A 43 -13.51 0.50 -12.86
N ILE A 44 -14.06 -0.65 -12.45
CA ILE A 44 -15.47 -1.01 -12.68
C ILE A 44 -16.39 0.00 -12.00
N VAL A 45 -16.14 0.33 -10.72
CA VAL A 45 -16.90 1.34 -9.99
C VAL A 45 -16.88 2.68 -10.72
N GLY A 46 -15.70 3.11 -11.21
CA GLY A 46 -15.55 4.35 -11.98
C GLY A 46 -16.33 4.36 -13.30
N LYS A 47 -16.51 3.19 -13.94
CA LYS A 47 -17.27 3.06 -15.19
C LYS A 47 -18.80 3.03 -14.99
N LEU A 48 -19.29 2.73 -13.77
CA LEU A 48 -20.73 2.75 -13.48
C LEU A 48 -21.33 4.16 -13.49
N TYR A 49 -20.50 5.19 -13.40
CA TYR A 49 -20.90 6.58 -13.39
C TYR A 49 -20.23 7.34 -14.53
N ALA A 50 -20.98 8.18 -15.23
CA ALA A 50 -20.41 9.12 -16.19
C ALA A 50 -19.41 10.07 -15.49
N PRO A 51 -18.38 10.59 -16.17
CA PRO A 51 -17.41 11.51 -15.56
C PRO A 51 -18.07 12.74 -14.90
N GLU A 52 -19.16 13.22 -15.48
CA GLU A 52 -19.91 14.41 -15.02
C GLU A 52 -21.06 14.07 -14.05
N ASP A 53 -21.25 12.78 -13.70
CA ASP A 53 -22.35 12.39 -12.80
C ASP A 53 -22.03 12.81 -11.35
N PRO A 54 -22.83 13.70 -10.73
CA PRO A 54 -22.60 14.17 -9.36
C PRO A 54 -22.68 13.07 -8.30
N ARG A 55 -23.24 11.88 -8.65
CA ARG A 55 -23.30 10.72 -7.75
C ARG A 55 -22.02 9.89 -7.75
N ARG A 56 -21.09 10.17 -8.64
CA ARG A 56 -19.84 9.39 -8.80
C ARG A 56 -19.01 9.37 -7.51
N ASP A 57 -18.84 10.53 -6.88
CA ASP A 57 -18.08 10.65 -5.61
C ASP A 57 -18.78 9.90 -4.47
N SER A 58 -20.11 9.98 -4.40
CA SER A 58 -20.89 9.21 -3.43
C SER A 58 -20.75 7.69 -3.66
N GLY A 59 -20.74 7.26 -4.93
CA GLY A 59 -20.51 5.86 -5.31
C GLY A 59 -19.15 5.34 -4.83
N PHE A 60 -18.08 6.12 -5.03
CA PHE A 60 -16.75 5.78 -4.52
C PHE A 60 -16.70 5.78 -3.00
N THR A 61 -17.39 6.71 -2.34
CA THR A 61 -17.48 6.77 -0.87
C THR A 61 -18.14 5.50 -0.31
N ILE A 62 -19.25 5.06 -0.90
CA ILE A 62 -19.94 3.81 -0.50
C ILE A 62 -19.04 2.59 -0.75
N PHE A 63 -18.37 2.54 -1.91
CA PHE A 63 -17.42 1.48 -2.22
C PHE A 63 -16.28 1.42 -1.21
N TYR A 64 -15.67 2.55 -0.88
CA TYR A 64 -14.60 2.63 0.12
C TYR A 64 -15.08 2.24 1.51
N MET A 65 -16.28 2.65 1.90
CA MET A 65 -16.91 2.21 3.15
C MET A 65 -17.11 0.69 3.17
N GLY A 66 -17.53 0.08 2.07
CA GLY A 66 -17.65 -1.38 1.93
C GLY A 66 -16.33 -2.11 2.16
N ILE A 67 -15.21 -1.58 1.65
CA ILE A 67 -13.87 -2.13 1.90
C ILE A 67 -13.56 -2.11 3.41
N ASN A 68 -13.83 -1.01 4.09
CA ASN A 68 -13.56 -0.87 5.53
C ASN A 68 -14.47 -1.75 6.39
N ILE A 69 -15.75 -1.89 6.03
CA ILE A 69 -16.67 -2.85 6.67
C ILE A 69 -16.11 -4.27 6.56
N GLY A 70 -15.69 -4.67 5.34
CA GLY A 70 -15.10 -5.99 5.12
C GLY A 70 -13.82 -6.19 5.94
N SER A 71 -12.93 -5.22 5.96
CA SER A 71 -11.69 -5.26 6.73
C SER A 71 -11.96 -5.36 8.24
N PHE A 72 -12.88 -4.58 8.76
CA PHE A 72 -13.26 -4.60 10.17
C PHE A 72 -13.74 -5.98 10.61
N PHE A 73 -14.79 -6.50 9.96
CA PHE A 73 -15.38 -7.79 10.35
C PHE A 73 -14.45 -8.97 10.06
N ALA A 74 -13.71 -8.97 8.93
CA ALA A 74 -12.79 -10.04 8.62
C ALA A 74 -11.66 -10.13 9.65
N THR A 75 -11.04 -9.01 10.01
CA THR A 75 -9.97 -8.98 11.01
C THR A 75 -10.48 -9.40 12.38
N LEU A 76 -11.68 -8.95 12.78
CA LEU A 76 -12.29 -9.27 14.05
C LEU A 76 -12.62 -10.77 14.15
N LEU A 77 -13.27 -11.33 13.14
CA LEU A 77 -13.70 -12.73 13.11
C LEU A 77 -12.52 -13.67 12.88
N CYS A 78 -11.73 -13.45 11.82
CA CYS A 78 -10.66 -14.37 11.46
C CYS A 78 -9.51 -14.31 12.48
N GLY A 79 -9.22 -13.14 13.03
CA GLY A 79 -8.24 -12.98 14.10
C GLY A 79 -8.65 -13.72 15.37
N TRP A 80 -9.89 -13.55 15.80
CA TRP A 80 -10.42 -14.28 16.95
C TRP A 80 -10.42 -15.79 16.74
N LEU A 81 -10.93 -16.29 15.60
CA LEU A 81 -10.92 -17.70 15.29
C LEU A 81 -9.49 -18.27 15.23
N GLY A 82 -8.57 -17.51 14.60
CA GLY A 82 -7.18 -17.93 14.44
C GLY A 82 -6.45 -18.07 15.78
N GLU A 83 -6.56 -17.08 16.65
CA GLU A 83 -5.86 -17.09 17.95
C GLU A 83 -6.55 -17.97 19.00
N THR A 84 -7.89 -18.11 18.95
CA THR A 84 -8.64 -18.88 19.94
C THR A 84 -8.73 -20.37 19.58
N TYR A 85 -9.04 -20.69 18.34
CA TYR A 85 -9.30 -22.08 17.90
C TYR A 85 -8.22 -22.63 16.97
N GLY A 86 -7.32 -21.77 16.48
CA GLY A 86 -6.21 -22.10 15.59
C GLY A 86 -6.40 -21.54 14.19
N TRP A 87 -5.27 -21.21 13.55
CA TRP A 87 -5.21 -20.47 12.29
C TRP A 87 -5.91 -21.18 11.11
N LYS A 88 -6.07 -22.50 11.16
CA LYS A 88 -6.87 -23.22 10.15
C LYS A 88 -8.33 -22.76 10.10
N TYR A 89 -8.91 -22.38 11.24
CA TYR A 89 -10.28 -21.84 11.29
C TYR A 89 -10.35 -20.38 10.85
N GLY A 90 -9.37 -19.58 11.25
CA GLY A 90 -9.26 -18.18 10.81
C GLY A 90 -9.12 -18.07 9.28
N PHE A 91 -8.16 -18.78 8.70
CA PHE A 91 -7.97 -18.80 7.23
C PHE A 91 -9.12 -19.51 6.51
N GLY A 92 -9.69 -20.54 7.11
CA GLY A 92 -10.87 -21.21 6.56
C GLY A 92 -12.08 -20.27 6.45
N ALA A 93 -12.35 -19.47 7.49
CA ALA A 93 -13.41 -18.46 7.47
C ALA A 93 -13.15 -17.39 6.40
N ALA A 94 -11.91 -16.92 6.25
CA ALA A 94 -11.52 -16.00 5.18
C ALA A 94 -11.77 -16.63 3.79
N GLY A 95 -11.39 -17.89 3.58
CA GLY A 95 -11.64 -18.62 2.34
C GLY A 95 -13.13 -18.73 2.01
N ILE A 96 -13.97 -19.06 3.00
CA ILE A 96 -15.43 -19.09 2.83
C ILE A 96 -15.95 -17.70 2.44
N GLY A 97 -15.49 -16.63 3.11
CA GLY A 97 -15.86 -15.27 2.77
C GLY A 97 -15.49 -14.90 1.33
N MET A 98 -14.30 -15.30 0.87
CA MET A 98 -13.88 -15.11 -0.53
C MET A 98 -14.77 -15.87 -1.52
N MET A 99 -15.16 -17.10 -1.20
CA MET A 99 -16.09 -17.87 -2.04
C MET A 99 -17.48 -17.22 -2.11
N ILE A 100 -18.00 -16.72 -1.00
CA ILE A 100 -19.25 -15.96 -0.99
C ILE A 100 -19.11 -14.70 -1.85
N GLY A 101 -18.00 -13.99 -1.76
CA GLY A 101 -17.69 -12.83 -2.60
C GLY A 101 -17.67 -13.18 -4.09
N LEU A 102 -17.01 -14.27 -4.47
CA LEU A 102 -16.96 -14.76 -5.85
C LEU A 102 -18.35 -15.10 -6.38
N VAL A 103 -19.14 -15.85 -5.60
CA VAL A 103 -20.51 -16.19 -5.94
C VAL A 103 -21.37 -14.94 -6.11
N SER A 104 -21.27 -13.99 -5.16
CA SER A 104 -22.00 -12.72 -5.21
C SER A 104 -21.62 -11.90 -6.45
N PHE A 105 -20.33 -11.83 -6.80
CA PHE A 105 -19.87 -11.15 -7.99
C PHE A 105 -20.39 -11.81 -9.26
N THR A 106 -20.31 -13.13 -9.35
CA THR A 106 -20.75 -13.90 -10.52
C THR A 106 -22.25 -13.73 -10.75
N TYR A 107 -23.09 -13.85 -9.72
CA TYR A 107 -24.53 -13.62 -9.85
C TYR A 107 -24.88 -12.13 -10.01
N GLY A 108 -24.09 -11.24 -9.43
CA GLY A 108 -24.27 -9.80 -9.50
C GLY A 108 -23.79 -9.19 -10.83
N HIS A 109 -23.04 -9.92 -11.63
CA HIS A 109 -22.45 -9.45 -12.89
C HIS A 109 -23.47 -8.78 -13.83
N LYS A 110 -24.69 -9.33 -13.91
CA LYS A 110 -25.79 -8.76 -14.72
C LYS A 110 -26.15 -7.31 -14.34
N TYR A 111 -25.93 -6.90 -13.08
CA TYR A 111 -26.20 -5.54 -12.63
C TYR A 111 -25.09 -4.55 -12.99
N LEU A 112 -23.96 -5.05 -13.47
CA LEU A 112 -22.85 -4.20 -13.93
C LEU A 112 -23.07 -3.69 -15.37
N MET A 113 -24.16 -4.07 -16.04
CA MET A 113 -24.60 -3.54 -17.33
C MET A 113 -23.50 -3.57 -18.43
N GLY A 114 -22.62 -4.56 -18.39
CA GLY A 114 -21.49 -4.68 -19.33
C GLY A 114 -20.25 -3.83 -18.98
N HIS A 115 -20.28 -3.02 -17.93
CA HIS A 115 -19.11 -2.20 -17.54
C HIS A 115 -17.93 -3.01 -17.00
N ALA A 116 -18.15 -4.27 -16.61
CA ALA A 116 -17.09 -5.20 -16.24
C ALA A 116 -16.48 -5.95 -17.43
N GLU A 117 -17.08 -5.82 -18.61
CA GLU A 117 -16.58 -6.45 -19.82
C GLU A 117 -15.31 -5.76 -20.35
N PRO A 118 -14.43 -6.50 -21.04
CA PRO A 118 -13.26 -5.93 -21.68
C PRO A 118 -13.68 -4.91 -22.75
N ALA A 119 -12.88 -3.83 -22.87
CA ALA A 119 -13.17 -2.74 -23.81
C ALA A 119 -13.23 -3.21 -25.29
N ASP A 120 -12.51 -4.27 -25.62
CA ASP A 120 -12.47 -4.85 -26.97
C ASP A 120 -12.41 -6.38 -26.86
N PRO A 121 -13.56 -7.06 -26.75
CA PRO A 121 -13.62 -8.52 -26.65
C PRO A 121 -13.03 -9.23 -27.86
N GLU A 122 -13.09 -8.60 -29.05
CA GLU A 122 -12.55 -9.20 -30.27
C GLU A 122 -11.02 -9.27 -30.27
N LYS A 123 -10.33 -8.34 -29.59
CA LYS A 123 -8.88 -8.43 -29.40
C LYS A 123 -8.49 -9.64 -28.56
N LEU A 124 -9.28 -10.00 -27.56
CA LEU A 124 -9.01 -11.17 -26.72
C LEU A 124 -9.13 -12.49 -27.49
N LYS A 125 -10.02 -12.54 -28.49
CA LYS A 125 -10.21 -13.71 -29.34
C LYS A 125 -9.13 -13.88 -30.41
N LYS A 126 -8.33 -12.84 -30.69
CA LYS A 126 -7.25 -12.91 -31.70
C LYS A 126 -6.19 -13.92 -31.28
N ARG A 127 -5.66 -14.66 -32.26
CA ARG A 127 -4.55 -15.59 -32.03
C ARG A 127 -3.29 -14.80 -31.65
N PHE A 128 -2.62 -15.25 -30.59
CA PHE A 128 -1.39 -14.65 -30.08
C PHE A 128 -0.19 -15.59 -30.25
N LEU A 129 -0.32 -16.84 -29.84
CA LEU A 129 0.74 -17.85 -29.90
C LEU A 129 0.20 -19.16 -30.52
N GLY A 130 0.40 -19.34 -31.83
CA GLY A 130 -0.10 -20.51 -32.55
C GLY A 130 -1.64 -20.65 -32.45
N PRO A 131 -2.19 -21.73 -31.89
CA PRO A 131 -3.62 -21.91 -31.75
C PRO A 131 -4.25 -21.14 -30.59
N ILE A 132 -3.43 -20.55 -29.69
CA ILE A 132 -3.86 -19.92 -28.44
C ILE A 132 -4.23 -18.47 -28.70
N ASN A 133 -5.41 -18.05 -28.23
CA ASN A 133 -5.84 -16.65 -28.29
C ASN A 133 -5.23 -15.82 -27.16
N VAL A 134 -5.38 -14.49 -27.22
CA VAL A 134 -4.83 -13.56 -26.23
C VAL A 134 -5.36 -13.85 -24.84
N GLU A 135 -6.65 -14.17 -24.70
CA GLU A 135 -7.27 -14.47 -23.41
C GLU A 135 -6.62 -15.69 -22.74
N TRP A 136 -6.51 -16.79 -23.44
CA TRP A 136 -5.83 -17.99 -22.93
C TRP A 136 -4.35 -17.78 -22.68
N SER A 137 -3.69 -16.92 -23.48
CA SER A 137 -2.30 -16.54 -23.27
C SER A 137 -2.12 -15.83 -21.92
N ILE A 138 -3.05 -14.95 -21.54
CA ILE A 138 -3.03 -14.26 -20.23
C ILE A 138 -3.17 -15.28 -19.09
N TYR A 139 -4.11 -16.21 -19.18
CA TYR A 139 -4.29 -17.25 -18.16
C TYR A 139 -3.07 -18.16 -18.05
N LEU A 140 -2.49 -18.58 -19.16
CA LEU A 140 -1.29 -19.41 -19.15
C LEU A 140 -0.06 -18.67 -18.62
N LEU A 141 0.09 -17.38 -18.92
CA LEU A 141 1.16 -16.54 -18.37
C LEU A 141 1.03 -16.33 -16.86
N SER A 142 -0.17 -16.45 -16.31
CA SER A 142 -0.37 -16.37 -14.86
C SER A 142 0.35 -17.50 -14.10
N LEU A 143 0.53 -18.67 -14.71
CA LEU A 143 1.21 -19.81 -14.07
C LEU A 143 2.70 -19.54 -13.81
N PRO A 144 3.52 -19.12 -14.80
CA PRO A 144 4.90 -18.76 -14.53
C PRO A 144 5.03 -17.56 -13.60
N VAL A 145 4.12 -16.56 -13.68
CA VAL A 145 4.09 -15.44 -12.72
C VAL A 145 3.84 -15.96 -11.30
N LEU A 146 2.91 -16.88 -11.09
CA LEU A 146 2.71 -17.53 -9.80
C LEU A 146 3.97 -18.26 -9.32
N GLY A 147 4.68 -18.94 -10.20
CA GLY A 147 5.97 -19.59 -9.88
C GLY A 147 7.03 -18.59 -9.43
N VAL A 148 7.13 -17.45 -10.10
CA VAL A 148 8.01 -16.35 -9.71
C VAL A 148 7.62 -15.77 -8.35
N LEU A 149 6.34 -15.49 -8.11
CA LEU A 149 5.84 -15.00 -6.83
C LEU A 149 6.13 -16.00 -5.71
N TRP A 150 5.88 -17.28 -5.96
CA TRP A 150 6.19 -18.35 -5.01
C TRP A 150 7.67 -18.43 -4.65
N PHE A 151 8.54 -18.25 -5.63
CA PHE A 151 9.99 -18.15 -5.40
C PHE A 151 10.34 -16.90 -4.58
N LEU A 152 9.82 -15.73 -4.95
CA LEU A 152 10.13 -14.46 -4.29
C LEU A 152 9.70 -14.46 -2.82
N VAL A 153 8.51 -14.95 -2.50
CA VAL A 153 7.99 -15.00 -1.12
C VAL A 153 8.89 -15.87 -0.20
N GLN A 154 9.62 -16.82 -0.77
CA GLN A 154 10.56 -17.65 -0.02
C GLN A 154 11.96 -17.03 0.15
N HIS A 155 12.27 -15.96 -0.60
CA HIS A 155 13.62 -15.39 -0.67
C HIS A 155 13.58 -13.90 -0.34
N GLU A 156 13.41 -13.56 0.93
CA GLU A 156 13.35 -12.17 1.41
C GLU A 156 14.48 -11.28 0.88
N PRO A 157 15.78 -11.71 0.86
CA PRO A 157 16.85 -10.88 0.32
C PRO A 157 16.65 -10.52 -1.16
N VAL A 158 16.12 -11.46 -1.96
CA VAL A 158 15.81 -11.20 -3.38
C VAL A 158 14.67 -10.20 -3.51
N VAL A 159 13.65 -10.29 -2.65
CA VAL A 159 12.53 -9.32 -2.62
C VAL A 159 13.04 -7.93 -2.30
N LEU A 160 13.87 -7.78 -1.26
CA LEU A 160 14.45 -6.49 -0.86
C LEU A 160 15.28 -5.86 -1.97
N ILE A 161 16.16 -6.65 -2.60
CA ILE A 161 16.97 -6.17 -3.74
C ILE A 161 16.05 -5.75 -4.89
N THR A 162 15.07 -6.59 -5.24
CA THR A 162 14.12 -6.31 -6.32
C THR A 162 13.31 -5.04 -6.06
N GLN A 163 12.79 -4.85 -4.84
CA GLN A 163 12.06 -3.64 -4.45
C GLN A 163 12.93 -2.39 -4.60
N ASN A 164 14.19 -2.43 -4.11
CA ASN A 164 15.10 -1.30 -4.22
C ASN A 164 15.45 -0.98 -5.68
N VAL A 165 15.66 -1.98 -6.52
CA VAL A 165 15.91 -1.80 -7.96
C VAL A 165 14.68 -1.17 -8.63
N PHE A 166 13.47 -1.66 -8.37
CA PHE A 166 12.25 -1.07 -8.91
C PHE A 166 12.01 0.35 -8.41
N LEU A 167 12.30 0.64 -7.14
CA LEU A 167 12.21 1.99 -6.59
C LEU A 167 13.14 2.96 -7.33
N ILE A 168 14.41 2.56 -7.55
CA ILE A 168 15.37 3.36 -8.32
C ILE A 168 14.89 3.56 -9.76
N ILE A 169 14.42 2.50 -10.43
CA ILE A 169 13.89 2.60 -11.79
C ILE A 169 12.68 3.54 -11.84
N ALA A 170 11.77 3.46 -10.86
CA ALA A 170 10.60 4.34 -10.79
C ALA A 170 10.98 5.80 -10.59
N ILE A 171 11.94 6.08 -9.70
CA ILE A 171 12.46 7.43 -9.46
C ILE A 171 13.13 7.97 -10.71
N VAL A 172 14.06 7.22 -11.31
CA VAL A 172 14.74 7.62 -12.55
C VAL A 172 13.74 7.82 -13.68
N GLY A 173 12.76 6.91 -13.82
CA GLY A 173 11.69 7.03 -14.82
C GLY A 173 10.84 8.28 -14.62
N LEU A 174 10.46 8.60 -13.39
CA LEU A 174 9.71 9.82 -13.07
C LEU A 174 10.50 11.09 -13.40
N ILE A 175 11.80 11.09 -13.09
CA ILE A 175 12.71 12.19 -13.39
C ILE A 175 12.82 12.39 -14.90
N LEU A 176 13.11 11.33 -15.64
CA LEU A 176 13.22 11.39 -17.10
C LEU A 176 11.89 11.83 -17.74
N TYR A 177 10.77 11.29 -17.27
CA TYR A 177 9.45 11.71 -17.72
C TYR A 177 9.23 13.21 -17.49
N SER A 178 9.53 13.71 -16.28
CA SER A 178 9.39 15.13 -15.95
C SER A 178 10.31 16.01 -16.79
N MET A 179 11.56 15.60 -17.02
CA MET A 179 12.50 16.34 -17.88
C MET A 179 12.06 16.43 -19.35
N ILE A 180 11.37 15.42 -19.85
CA ILE A 180 10.89 15.37 -21.23
C ILE A 180 9.60 16.18 -21.42
N HIS A 181 8.67 16.08 -20.45
CA HIS A 181 7.31 16.61 -20.59
C HIS A 181 7.11 17.98 -19.95
N THR A 182 7.95 18.38 -18.98
CA THR A 182 7.89 19.69 -18.35
C THR A 182 8.77 20.67 -19.12
N ARG A 183 8.25 21.86 -19.43
CA ARG A 183 9.04 22.92 -20.05
C ARG A 183 9.99 23.51 -18.99
N MET A 184 11.23 23.06 -19.04
CA MET A 184 12.30 23.48 -18.13
C MET A 184 13.40 24.20 -18.93
N ASP A 185 13.89 25.31 -18.36
CA ASP A 185 15.14 25.92 -18.79
C ASP A 185 16.37 25.10 -18.32
N GLN A 186 17.58 25.58 -18.67
CA GLN A 186 18.81 24.85 -18.35
C GLN A 186 19.05 24.73 -16.85
N ASP A 187 18.76 25.79 -16.09
CA ASP A 187 18.99 25.85 -14.65
C ASP A 187 18.05 24.94 -13.90
N ASN A 188 16.78 24.90 -14.30
CA ASN A 188 15.79 24.00 -13.73
C ASN A 188 16.09 22.52 -14.02
N LYS A 189 16.61 22.20 -15.23
CA LYS A 189 17.07 20.85 -15.54
C LYS A 189 18.24 20.45 -14.64
N LEU A 190 19.19 21.33 -14.40
CA LEU A 190 20.33 21.06 -13.51
C LEU A 190 19.85 20.83 -12.07
N ALA A 191 18.99 21.70 -11.54
CA ALA A 191 18.42 21.56 -10.21
C ALA A 191 17.68 20.23 -10.04
N PHE A 192 16.93 19.81 -11.07
CA PHE A 192 16.19 18.57 -11.08
C PHE A 192 17.12 17.33 -11.08
N VAL A 193 18.20 17.38 -11.85
CA VAL A 193 19.21 16.30 -11.87
C VAL A 193 19.92 16.18 -10.52
N ILE A 194 20.26 17.32 -9.89
CA ILE A 194 20.87 17.33 -8.55
C ILE A 194 19.92 16.70 -7.52
N ALA A 195 18.65 17.08 -7.53
CA ALA A 195 17.65 16.50 -6.64
C ALA A 195 17.47 14.98 -6.87
N ALA A 196 17.51 14.57 -8.12
CA ALA A 196 17.45 13.15 -8.50
C ALA A 196 18.62 12.35 -7.92
N ILE A 197 19.83 12.86 -8.10
CA ILE A 197 21.05 12.23 -7.56
C ILE A 197 20.95 12.19 -6.02
N ALA A 198 20.48 13.26 -5.39
CA ALA A 198 20.30 13.34 -3.95
C ALA A 198 19.29 12.28 -3.44
N ILE A 199 18.16 12.10 -4.12
CA ILE A 199 17.17 11.07 -3.76
C ILE A 199 17.79 9.67 -3.86
N ILE A 200 18.44 9.37 -4.98
CA ILE A 200 19.06 8.04 -5.21
C ILE A 200 20.17 7.79 -4.19
N SER A 201 21.08 8.76 -3.97
CA SER A 201 22.17 8.60 -3.00
C SER A 201 21.64 8.46 -1.56
N GLY A 202 20.58 9.20 -1.19
CA GLY A 202 19.92 9.06 0.11
C GLY A 202 19.32 7.67 0.33
N ILE A 203 18.66 7.11 -0.69
CA ILE A 203 18.13 5.73 -0.62
C ILE A 203 19.28 4.73 -0.47
N CYS A 204 20.35 4.88 -1.26
CA CYS A 204 21.52 4.00 -1.14
C CYS A 204 22.16 4.09 0.25
N ALA A 205 22.22 5.29 0.84
CA ALA A 205 22.74 5.49 2.19
C ALA A 205 21.88 4.79 3.26
N VAL A 206 20.55 4.91 3.17
CA VAL A 206 19.63 4.17 4.07
C VAL A 206 19.81 2.66 3.93
N VAL A 207 19.92 2.15 2.71
CA VAL A 207 20.13 0.71 2.47
C VAL A 207 21.49 0.25 3.03
N ALA A 208 22.54 1.04 2.86
CA ALA A 208 23.86 0.72 3.41
C ALA A 208 23.89 0.70 4.95
N ASN A 209 23.13 1.58 5.60
CA ASN A 209 22.98 1.56 7.06
C ASN A 209 22.18 0.35 7.57
N LEU A 210 21.19 -0.11 6.81
CA LEU A 210 20.38 -1.28 7.17
C LEU A 210 21.10 -2.61 6.85
N HIS A 211 21.91 -2.61 5.79
CA HIS A 211 22.63 -3.78 5.30
C HIS A 211 24.08 -3.39 5.00
N PRO A 212 25.01 -3.49 5.98
CA PRO A 212 26.41 -3.12 5.80
C PRO A 212 27.04 -3.81 4.58
N ILE A 213 27.56 -3.02 3.65
CA ILE A 213 28.14 -3.50 2.38
C ILE A 213 29.56 -2.97 2.23
N GLY A 214 30.54 -3.76 2.62
CA GLY A 214 31.94 -3.57 2.23
C GLY A 214 32.59 -2.25 2.65
N GLY A 215 32.18 -1.63 3.78
CA GLY A 215 32.73 -0.38 4.29
C GLY A 215 32.04 0.90 3.80
N ILE A 216 31.04 0.79 2.93
CA ILE A 216 30.26 1.95 2.45
C ILE A 216 29.42 2.55 3.57
N GLU A 217 29.02 1.72 4.54
CA GLU A 217 28.29 2.13 5.75
C GLU A 217 29.02 3.21 6.54
N ALA A 218 30.34 3.29 6.48
CA ALA A 218 31.12 4.30 7.18
C ALA A 218 30.81 5.75 6.76
N TYR A 219 30.28 5.94 5.56
CA TYR A 219 29.94 7.27 4.99
C TYR A 219 28.43 7.42 4.74
N ALA A 220 27.63 6.43 5.13
CA ALA A 220 26.21 6.43 4.82
C ALA A 220 25.44 7.56 5.49
N ASP A 221 25.79 7.92 6.73
CA ASP A 221 25.14 9.02 7.45
C ASP A 221 25.44 10.38 6.81
N GLU A 222 26.69 10.63 6.45
CA GLU A 222 27.09 11.89 5.78
C GLU A 222 26.41 12.03 4.42
N VAL A 223 26.35 10.95 3.64
CA VAL A 223 25.65 10.92 2.36
C VAL A 223 24.15 11.16 2.56
N LEU A 224 23.55 10.57 3.58
CA LEU A 224 22.13 10.76 3.90
C LEU A 224 21.83 12.21 4.27
N TYR A 225 22.63 12.83 5.17
CA TYR A 225 22.44 14.22 5.57
C TYR A 225 22.63 15.19 4.40
N LEU A 226 23.65 14.96 3.57
CA LEU A 226 23.86 15.77 2.36
C LEU A 226 22.68 15.62 1.39
N SER A 227 22.19 14.42 1.19
CA SER A 227 21.03 14.14 0.34
C SER A 227 19.78 14.87 0.82
N ILE A 228 19.50 14.82 2.11
CA ILE A 228 18.38 15.56 2.72
C ILE A 228 18.53 17.06 2.51
N ALA A 229 19.73 17.61 2.75
CA ALA A 229 20.00 19.05 2.55
C ALA A 229 19.78 19.49 1.10
N LEU A 230 20.23 18.70 0.12
CA LEU A 230 20.03 18.96 -1.30
C LEU A 230 18.56 18.88 -1.72
N ILE A 231 17.80 17.92 -1.19
CA ILE A 231 16.36 17.79 -1.44
C ILE A 231 15.61 19.01 -0.87
N ILE A 232 15.93 19.41 0.36
CA ILE A 232 15.35 20.63 0.97
C ILE A 232 15.70 21.86 0.14
N GLY A 233 16.95 22.00 -0.28
CA GLY A 233 17.41 23.10 -1.14
C GLY A 233 16.66 23.15 -2.48
N PHE A 234 16.43 21.99 -3.11
CA PHE A 234 15.64 21.89 -4.34
C PHE A 234 14.18 22.32 -4.14
N VAL A 235 13.58 21.89 -3.04
CA VAL A 235 12.20 22.28 -2.69
C VAL A 235 12.10 23.78 -2.49
N ILE A 236 13.01 24.37 -1.73
CA ILE A 236 13.06 25.83 -1.50
C ILE A 236 13.26 26.57 -2.83
N TYR A 237 14.20 26.13 -3.66
CA TYR A 237 14.45 26.70 -4.97
C TYR A 237 13.20 26.71 -5.84
N GLY A 238 12.49 25.56 -5.94
CA GLY A 238 11.27 25.44 -6.72
C GLY A 238 10.14 26.36 -6.23
N PHE A 239 9.96 26.45 -4.91
CA PHE A 239 8.95 27.34 -4.33
C PHE A 239 9.27 28.82 -4.50
N VAL A 240 10.51 29.22 -4.27
CA VAL A 240 10.90 30.65 -4.29
C VAL A 240 10.95 31.20 -5.71
N THR A 241 11.45 30.42 -6.67
CA THR A 241 11.71 30.90 -8.02
C THR A 241 10.64 30.57 -9.04
N HIS A 242 9.90 29.46 -8.84
CA HIS A 242 9.00 28.88 -9.86
C HIS A 242 7.62 28.47 -9.33
N TYR A 243 7.14 29.06 -8.25
CA TYR A 243 5.92 28.63 -7.57
C TYR A 243 4.68 28.57 -8.49
N SER A 244 4.55 29.49 -9.42
CA SER A 244 3.39 29.59 -10.31
C SER A 244 3.54 28.90 -11.67
N ASP A 245 4.72 28.43 -12.00
CA ASP A 245 5.03 27.82 -13.29
C ASP A 245 4.92 26.26 -13.27
N GLU A 246 5.19 25.65 -14.39
CA GLU A 246 5.12 24.21 -14.56
C GLU A 246 6.15 23.45 -13.74
N PHE A 247 7.34 24.06 -13.56
CA PHE A 247 8.39 23.47 -12.72
C PHE A 247 7.98 23.46 -11.25
N GLY A 248 7.44 24.55 -10.72
CA GLY A 248 6.94 24.62 -9.35
C GLY A 248 5.85 23.59 -9.06
N ARG A 249 4.93 23.39 -10.01
CA ARG A 249 3.91 22.32 -9.91
C ARG A 249 4.53 20.92 -9.85
N THR A 250 5.59 20.69 -10.62
CA THR A 250 6.33 19.41 -10.60
C THR A 250 7.02 19.20 -9.25
N VAL A 251 7.60 20.26 -8.66
CA VAL A 251 8.19 20.20 -7.31
C VAL A 251 7.13 19.85 -6.26
N VAL A 252 5.96 20.48 -6.32
CA VAL A 252 4.83 20.15 -5.41
C VAL A 252 4.41 18.69 -5.57
N LEU A 253 4.31 18.19 -6.80
CA LEU A 253 3.96 16.80 -7.07
C LEU A 253 4.99 15.85 -6.44
N MET A 254 6.28 16.14 -6.56
CA MET A 254 7.34 15.33 -5.95
C MET A 254 7.26 15.33 -4.42
N ILE A 255 6.97 16.47 -3.79
CA ILE A 255 6.75 16.55 -2.35
C ILE A 255 5.58 15.66 -1.92
N LEU A 256 4.48 15.72 -2.65
CA LEU A 256 3.31 14.88 -2.35
C LEU A 256 3.63 13.39 -2.47
N ILE A 257 4.40 12.98 -3.49
CA ILE A 257 4.84 11.59 -3.67
C ILE A 257 5.72 11.15 -2.50
N LEU A 258 6.76 11.95 -2.15
CA LEU A 258 7.64 11.63 -1.02
C LEU A 258 6.88 11.56 0.30
N SER A 259 5.97 12.49 0.53
CA SER A 259 5.11 12.50 1.73
C SER A 259 4.21 11.27 1.78
N THR A 260 3.70 10.82 0.64
CA THR A 260 2.90 9.59 0.53
C THR A 260 3.71 8.35 0.89
N ILE A 261 4.98 8.28 0.46
CA ILE A 261 5.88 7.17 0.82
C ILE A 261 6.06 7.12 2.35
N VAL A 262 6.35 8.25 2.99
CA VAL A 262 6.51 8.33 4.45
C VAL A 262 5.22 7.93 5.15
N PHE A 263 4.07 8.44 4.71
CA PHE A 263 2.77 8.10 5.28
C PHE A 263 2.51 6.59 5.22
N TRP A 264 2.69 5.96 4.05
CA TRP A 264 2.45 4.53 3.90
C TRP A 264 3.44 3.67 4.68
N ALA A 265 4.71 4.08 4.77
CA ALA A 265 5.70 3.40 5.59
C ALA A 265 5.30 3.36 7.07
N LEU A 266 4.73 4.44 7.60
CA LEU A 266 4.21 4.50 8.96
C LEU A 266 2.89 3.73 9.11
N PHE A 267 1.97 3.88 8.15
CA PHE A 267 0.67 3.24 8.18
C PHE A 267 0.76 1.70 8.17
N GLU A 268 1.65 1.14 7.35
CA GLU A 268 1.85 -0.32 7.24
C GLU A 268 2.49 -0.93 8.51
N GLN A 269 3.02 -0.10 9.44
CA GLN A 269 3.45 -0.58 10.76
C GLN A 269 2.28 -1.18 11.57
N SER A 270 1.04 -0.86 11.21
CA SER A 270 -0.15 -1.42 11.87
C SER A 270 -0.20 -2.94 11.81
N ALA A 271 0.19 -3.55 10.68
CA ALA A 271 0.23 -5.00 10.49
C ALA A 271 1.50 -5.66 11.05
N GLY A 272 2.55 -4.89 11.31
CA GLY A 272 3.85 -5.35 11.80
C GLY A 272 4.10 -5.00 13.27
N SER A 273 4.89 -3.96 13.49
CA SER A 273 5.37 -3.55 14.82
C SER A 273 4.24 -3.18 15.79
N MET A 274 3.15 -2.56 15.32
CA MET A 274 2.01 -2.20 16.16
C MET A 274 1.26 -3.44 16.67
N THR A 275 1.09 -4.46 15.84
CA THR A 275 0.49 -5.74 16.26
C THR A 275 1.38 -6.45 17.29
N LEU A 276 2.72 -6.44 17.09
CA LEU A 276 3.66 -6.98 18.06
C LEU A 276 3.65 -6.20 19.38
N TYR A 277 3.55 -4.88 19.32
CA TYR A 277 3.42 -4.04 20.51
C TYR A 277 2.11 -4.34 21.26
N ALA A 278 1.00 -4.46 20.54
CA ALA A 278 -0.28 -4.85 21.13
C ALA A 278 -0.23 -6.25 21.77
N ASP A 279 0.52 -7.19 21.19
CA ASP A 279 0.66 -8.54 21.75
C ASP A 279 1.53 -8.58 23.02
N ARG A 280 2.59 -7.76 23.10
CA ARG A 280 3.63 -7.88 24.12
C ARG A 280 3.51 -6.89 25.27
N VAL A 281 2.94 -5.72 25.03
CA VAL A 281 2.99 -4.58 25.95
C VAL A 281 1.61 -4.09 26.37
N VAL A 282 0.64 -4.03 25.42
CA VAL A 282 -0.67 -3.44 25.70
C VAL A 282 -1.54 -4.38 26.54
N ASP A 283 -2.18 -3.85 27.60
CA ASP A 283 -3.29 -4.54 28.24
C ASP A 283 -4.51 -4.53 27.30
N ARG A 284 -4.85 -5.72 26.84
CA ARG A 284 -5.93 -5.94 25.87
C ARG A 284 -7.28 -6.23 26.50
N SER A 285 -7.40 -6.03 27.80
CA SER A 285 -8.62 -6.29 28.55
C SER A 285 -9.48 -5.04 28.65
N VAL A 286 -10.72 -5.13 28.16
CA VAL A 286 -11.74 -4.09 28.32
C VAL A 286 -12.90 -4.66 29.13
N GLY A 287 -12.97 -4.31 30.40
CA GLY A 287 -13.90 -4.93 31.32
C GLY A 287 -13.61 -6.43 31.49
N ASN A 288 -14.57 -7.27 31.15
CA ASN A 288 -14.45 -8.73 31.25
C ASN A 288 -14.06 -9.40 29.92
N VAL A 289 -13.76 -8.61 28.89
CA VAL A 289 -13.43 -9.14 27.54
C VAL A 289 -11.97 -8.85 27.23
N THR A 290 -11.22 -9.90 26.88
CA THR A 290 -9.83 -9.77 26.41
C THR A 290 -9.80 -9.94 24.89
N PHE A 291 -9.31 -8.91 24.20
CA PHE A 291 -9.14 -8.92 22.74
C PHE A 291 -7.83 -9.60 22.35
N THR A 292 -7.84 -10.26 21.21
CA THR A 292 -6.61 -10.83 20.63
C THR A 292 -5.77 -9.75 19.97
N ALA A 293 -4.45 -9.95 19.82
CA ALA A 293 -3.58 -8.97 19.18
C ALA A 293 -4.00 -8.71 17.71
N ALA A 294 -4.41 -9.77 17.00
CA ALA A 294 -4.90 -9.66 15.64
C ALA A 294 -6.17 -8.79 15.52
N GLN A 295 -7.06 -8.81 16.52
CA GLN A 295 -8.27 -8.00 16.52
C GLN A 295 -8.00 -6.51 16.60
N PHE A 296 -6.85 -6.07 17.15
CA PHE A 296 -6.47 -4.65 17.17
C PHE A 296 -6.31 -4.08 15.77
N GLY A 297 -5.95 -4.89 14.77
CA GLY A 297 -5.94 -4.47 13.37
C GLY A 297 -7.29 -3.97 12.85
N SER A 298 -8.41 -4.40 13.46
CA SER A 298 -9.75 -3.93 13.09
C SER A 298 -10.04 -2.48 13.52
N LEU A 299 -9.32 -1.94 14.51
CA LEU A 299 -9.57 -0.60 15.05
C LEU A 299 -9.44 0.48 13.97
N ASN A 300 -8.44 0.37 13.10
CA ASN A 300 -8.24 1.33 12.02
C ASN A 300 -9.48 1.39 11.12
N ALA A 301 -9.95 0.26 10.62
CA ALA A 301 -11.15 0.19 9.77
C ALA A 301 -12.41 0.64 10.52
N GLY A 302 -12.53 0.29 11.82
CA GLY A 302 -13.61 0.71 12.70
C GLY A 302 -13.67 2.23 12.88
N PHE A 303 -12.53 2.87 13.14
CA PHE A 303 -12.46 4.34 13.24
C PHE A 303 -12.72 5.03 11.92
N ILE A 304 -12.28 4.50 10.78
CA ILE A 304 -12.62 5.04 9.47
C ILE A 304 -14.15 5.04 9.28
N MET A 305 -14.83 3.94 9.58
CA MET A 305 -16.29 3.85 9.47
C MET A 305 -16.99 4.83 10.41
N LEU A 306 -16.55 4.91 11.67
CA LEU A 306 -17.14 5.78 12.69
C LEU A 306 -16.95 7.26 12.36
N LEU A 307 -15.77 7.65 11.87
CA LEU A 307 -15.37 9.03 11.67
C LEU A 307 -15.70 9.55 10.26
N ALA A 308 -15.94 8.67 9.28
CA ALA A 308 -16.19 9.07 7.89
C ALA A 308 -17.36 10.05 7.78
N VAL A 309 -18.49 9.76 8.44
CA VAL A 309 -19.70 10.63 8.41
C VAL A 309 -19.46 11.97 9.14
N PRO A 310 -18.91 12.01 10.37
CA PRO A 310 -18.54 13.26 11.04
C PRO A 310 -17.57 14.13 10.22
N PHE A 311 -16.53 13.52 9.63
CA PHE A 311 -15.58 14.27 8.82
C PHE A 311 -16.20 14.79 7.51
N ALA A 312 -17.05 14.00 6.83
CA ALA A 312 -17.78 14.47 5.66
C ALA A 312 -18.69 15.66 6.00
N ALA A 313 -19.38 15.61 7.13
CA ALA A 313 -20.19 16.72 7.62
C ALA A 313 -19.34 17.95 7.96
N LEU A 314 -18.18 17.76 8.59
CA LEU A 314 -17.23 18.84 8.92
C LEU A 314 -16.74 19.55 7.66
N TRP A 315 -16.29 18.80 6.64
CA TRP A 315 -15.82 19.40 5.38
C TRP A 315 -16.95 20.16 4.66
N THR A 316 -18.14 19.58 4.60
CA THR A 316 -19.31 20.27 4.02
C THR A 316 -19.65 21.56 4.77
N TRP A 317 -19.56 21.55 6.10
CA TRP A 317 -19.82 22.72 6.93
C TRP A 317 -18.75 23.81 6.74
N LEU A 318 -17.47 23.43 6.68
CA LEU A 318 -16.35 24.35 6.41
C LEU A 318 -16.44 24.94 5.00
N ALA A 319 -16.79 24.13 3.99
CA ALA A 319 -16.97 24.59 2.62
C ALA A 319 -18.08 25.66 2.53
N LYS A 320 -19.21 25.45 3.21
CA LYS A 320 -20.30 26.44 3.27
C LYS A 320 -19.90 27.77 3.92
N LYS A 321 -18.86 27.76 4.75
CA LYS A 321 -18.31 28.94 5.41
C LYS A 321 -17.09 29.53 4.70
N GLU A 322 -16.72 29.00 3.55
CA GLU A 322 -15.49 29.37 2.82
C GLU A 322 -14.20 29.20 3.65
N LEU A 323 -14.23 28.34 4.66
CA LEU A 323 -13.12 28.02 5.56
C LEU A 323 -12.49 26.64 5.27
N GLU A 324 -12.91 25.98 4.20
CA GLU A 324 -12.41 24.65 3.84
C GLU A 324 -10.92 24.73 3.47
N PRO A 325 -10.04 23.96 4.16
CA PRO A 325 -8.62 23.90 3.81
C PRO A 325 -8.43 23.34 2.40
N SER A 326 -7.42 23.81 1.69
CA SER A 326 -7.06 23.24 0.39
C SER A 326 -6.66 21.76 0.52
N THR A 327 -6.78 21.00 -0.56
CA THR A 327 -6.44 19.56 -0.57
C THR A 327 -5.03 19.28 -0.06
N PRO A 328 -3.96 20.03 -0.43
CA PRO A 328 -2.63 19.85 0.14
C PRO A 328 -2.56 20.07 1.66
N VAL A 329 -3.33 21.04 2.18
CA VAL A 329 -3.39 21.29 3.63
C VAL A 329 -4.08 20.14 4.37
N LYS A 330 -5.19 19.62 3.84
CA LYS A 330 -5.86 18.43 4.39
C LYS A 330 -4.92 17.22 4.42
N PHE A 331 -4.16 17.03 3.36
CA PHE A 331 -3.14 15.98 3.26
C PHE A 331 -2.03 16.15 4.31
N GLY A 332 -1.49 17.37 4.44
CA GLY A 332 -0.49 17.69 5.46
C GLY A 332 -0.98 17.48 6.88
N LEU A 333 -2.23 17.86 7.18
CA LEU A 333 -2.87 17.59 8.47
C LEU A 333 -2.98 16.10 8.78
N GLY A 334 -3.29 15.28 7.77
CA GLY A 334 -3.36 13.82 7.92
C GLY A 334 -2.00 13.21 8.32
N ILE A 335 -0.93 13.62 7.64
CA ILE A 335 0.44 13.17 7.97
C ILE A 335 0.86 13.66 9.35
N PHE A 336 0.58 14.91 9.68
CA PHE A 336 0.90 15.51 10.98
C PHE A 336 0.21 14.74 12.12
N GLN A 337 -1.10 14.43 11.98
CA GLN A 337 -1.83 13.66 12.98
C GLN A 337 -1.30 12.23 13.13
N ALA A 338 -0.92 11.58 12.02
CA ALA A 338 -0.28 10.26 12.08
C ALA A 338 1.04 10.33 12.87
N GLY A 339 1.86 11.35 12.62
CA GLY A 339 3.10 11.60 13.37
C GLY A 339 2.86 11.83 14.85
N LEU A 340 1.82 12.60 15.22
CA LEU A 340 1.43 12.81 16.62
C LEU A 340 0.99 11.49 17.30
N GLY A 341 0.33 10.59 16.56
CA GLY A 341 -0.04 9.27 17.05
C GLY A 341 1.19 8.45 17.46
N PHE A 342 2.23 8.42 16.64
CA PHE A 342 3.51 7.78 17.00
C PHE A 342 4.21 8.50 18.16
N GLY A 343 4.17 9.84 18.18
CA GLY A 343 4.69 10.62 19.31
C GLY A 343 4.02 10.28 20.64
N ALA A 344 2.71 10.07 20.65
CA ALA A 344 1.99 9.63 21.83
C ALA A 344 2.43 8.25 22.32
N LEU A 345 2.72 7.31 21.40
CA LEU A 345 3.25 5.99 21.78
C LEU A 345 4.65 6.03 22.39
N VAL A 346 5.44 7.06 22.09
CA VAL A 346 6.77 7.25 22.71
C VAL A 346 6.64 7.77 24.15
N MET A 347 5.55 8.47 24.47
CA MET A 347 5.33 9.07 25.80
C MET A 347 4.58 8.15 26.77
N GLY A 348 3.90 7.11 26.29
CA GLY A 348 3.16 6.13 27.08
C GLY A 348 3.83 4.78 27.13
#